data_38a9e8d0eba70984e083234085d46b42
#
_entry.id   38a9e8d0eba70984e083234085d46b42
#
_cell.length_a   1.000
_cell.length_b   1.000
_cell.length_c   1.000
_cell.angle_alpha   90.00
_cell.angle_beta   90.00
_cell.angle_gamma   90.00
#
_symmetry.space_group_name_H-M   'P 1'
#
loop_
_entity.id
_entity.type
_entity.pdbx_description
1 polymer ?
#
loop_
_entity_poly.entity_id
_entity_poly.type
_entity_poly.pdbx_seq_one_letter_code
_entity_poly.pdbx_strand_id
1 'polypeptide(L)'
;EVDEDEMVLRTSACVDAVELQEGLRKRGRRLALDPPLFRRSSIGGILSTNFYGPMAYRYMTPSDQLLSVRIVTGRGELMRFGAPVMKDVAGYNIKRLVAGSWGTLAVIVEAYMRIYALPDSVAVSATYRRPLAEVRRLRPTGAVESDGVLYLRFEGVKSEVEHRISAAGRGEIYYGAEAEEKWAEVTGAEDLFDRGEVVKVVSPPASLPEPPPGVRYIRYPLLGVMYLAGEPPGGAKAYWLKPQRRWEVENADLMAKIKRVFDPNGVLSPGRLP
;
A
#
# COMPACT_ATOMS: atom_id res chain seq x y z
N GLU A 1 15.28 15.24 -1.27
CA GLU A 1 16.25 15.38 -0.17
C GLU A 1 16.13 14.17 0.74
N VAL A 2 17.27 13.58 1.12
CA VAL A 2 17.33 12.38 1.96
C VAL A 2 18.17 12.74 3.19
N ASP A 3 17.59 12.55 4.36
CA ASP A 3 18.27 12.57 5.64
C ASP A 3 18.57 11.11 6.03
N GLU A 4 19.82 10.72 5.90
CA GLU A 4 20.24 9.33 6.13
C GLU A 4 20.40 9.02 7.64
N ASP A 5 20.67 9.99 8.46
CA ASP A 5 20.83 9.85 9.91
C ASP A 5 19.46 9.65 10.56
N GLU A 6 18.50 10.48 10.19
CA GLU A 6 17.11 10.39 10.67
C GLU A 6 16.25 9.38 9.89
N MET A 7 16.78 8.79 8.82
CA MET A 7 16.04 7.86 7.94
C MET A 7 14.76 8.47 7.38
N VAL A 8 14.82 9.73 6.94
CA VAL A 8 13.72 10.52 6.43
C VAL A 8 13.97 10.96 5.00
N LEU A 9 12.94 10.79 4.16
CA LEU A 9 12.88 11.31 2.80
C LEU A 9 11.93 12.49 2.75
N ARG A 10 12.38 13.62 2.20
CA ARG A 10 11.51 14.69 1.72
C ARG A 10 11.37 14.58 0.20
N THR A 11 10.14 14.52 -0.29
CA THR A 11 9.87 14.36 -1.73
C THR A 11 8.66 15.18 -2.17
N SER A 12 8.69 15.65 -3.43
CA SER A 12 7.48 16.17 -4.06
C SER A 12 6.48 15.04 -4.32
N ALA A 13 5.19 15.36 -4.24
CA ALA A 13 4.11 14.42 -4.48
C ALA A 13 4.01 13.95 -5.94
N CYS A 14 4.49 14.75 -6.90
CA CYS A 14 4.43 14.42 -8.33
C CYS A 14 5.56 13.49 -8.82
N VAL A 15 6.54 13.19 -7.97
CA VAL A 15 7.66 12.30 -8.34
C VAL A 15 7.13 10.89 -8.61
N ASP A 16 7.61 10.29 -9.68
CA ASP A 16 7.34 8.89 -10.03
C ASP A 16 7.91 7.95 -8.97
N ALA A 17 7.12 6.96 -8.58
CA ALA A 17 7.48 6.06 -7.47
C ALA A 17 8.67 5.16 -7.82
N VAL A 18 8.80 4.74 -9.09
CA VAL A 18 9.93 3.91 -9.56
C VAL A 18 11.20 4.72 -9.58
N GLU A 19 11.16 5.92 -10.19
CA GLU A 19 12.31 6.82 -10.26
C GLU A 19 12.85 7.14 -8.86
N LEU A 20 11.94 7.44 -7.93
CA LEU A 20 12.32 7.72 -6.54
C LEU A 20 12.95 6.49 -5.87
N GLN A 21 12.35 5.32 -6.06
CA GLN A 21 12.86 4.06 -5.49
C GLN A 21 14.26 3.71 -6.02
N GLU A 22 14.50 3.92 -7.32
CA GLU A 22 15.81 3.73 -7.92
C GLU A 22 16.86 4.72 -7.37
N GLY A 23 16.47 5.98 -7.20
CA GLY A 23 17.31 6.99 -6.59
C GLY A 23 17.72 6.66 -5.16
N LEU A 24 16.78 6.11 -4.36
CA LEU A 24 17.06 5.66 -3.00
C LEU A 24 17.95 4.41 -2.98
N ARG A 25 17.73 3.46 -3.89
CA ARG A 25 18.56 2.23 -3.99
C ARG A 25 20.03 2.53 -4.23
N LYS A 26 20.35 3.54 -5.04
CA LYS A 26 21.73 4.00 -5.27
C LYS A 26 22.43 4.50 -3.99
N ARG A 27 21.64 4.83 -2.95
CA ARG A 27 22.12 5.26 -1.64
C ARG A 27 22.02 4.15 -0.58
N GLY A 28 21.71 2.91 -0.96
CA GLY A 28 21.48 1.82 -0.02
C GLY A 28 20.19 1.98 0.81
N ARG A 29 19.23 2.75 0.30
CA ARG A 29 17.96 3.07 0.96
C ARG A 29 16.78 2.64 0.11
N ARG A 30 15.58 2.58 0.70
CA ARG A 30 14.33 2.33 0.00
C ARG A 30 13.12 2.89 0.73
N LEU A 31 12.02 3.09 0.01
CA LEU A 31 10.68 3.06 0.55
C LEU A 31 10.24 1.60 0.67
N ALA A 32 9.65 1.22 1.80
CA ALA A 32 9.10 -0.13 1.98
C ALA A 32 7.62 -0.14 1.56
N LEU A 33 7.37 0.13 0.28
CA LEU A 33 6.05 0.23 -0.34
C LEU A 33 5.98 -0.67 -1.57
N ASP A 34 4.87 -1.42 -1.68
CA ASP A 34 4.58 -2.31 -2.79
C ASP A 34 3.08 -2.32 -3.16
N PRO A 35 2.42 -1.14 -3.26
CA PRO A 35 1.00 -1.09 -3.61
C PRO A 35 0.76 -1.61 -5.03
N PRO A 36 -0.50 -2.03 -5.34
CA PRO A 36 -0.91 -2.21 -6.72
C PRO A 36 -0.63 -0.95 -7.56
N LEU A 37 -0.30 -1.14 -8.83
CA LEU A 37 0.04 -0.07 -9.77
C LEU A 37 1.26 0.78 -9.35
N PHE A 38 2.17 0.26 -8.54
CA PHE A 38 3.37 1.00 -8.09
C PHE A 38 4.12 1.63 -9.26
N ARG A 39 4.29 0.87 -10.37
CA ARG A 39 5.01 1.32 -11.56
C ARG A 39 4.30 2.43 -12.36
N ARG A 40 3.04 2.70 -12.07
CA ARG A 40 2.21 3.73 -12.74
C ARG A 40 1.79 4.84 -11.76
N SER A 41 2.45 4.92 -10.60
CA SER A 41 2.03 5.79 -9.52
C SER A 41 3.06 6.87 -9.22
N SER A 42 2.56 8.06 -8.86
CA SER A 42 3.35 9.05 -8.14
C SER A 42 3.25 8.83 -6.63
N ILE A 43 4.17 9.39 -5.87
CA ILE A 43 4.11 9.36 -4.41
C ILE A 43 2.82 9.99 -3.87
N GLY A 44 2.38 11.09 -4.45
CA GLY A 44 1.10 11.73 -4.10
C GLY A 44 -0.11 10.83 -4.39
N GLY A 45 -0.09 10.09 -5.49
CA GLY A 45 -1.11 9.10 -5.84
C GLY A 45 -1.19 7.97 -4.81
N ILE A 46 -0.06 7.39 -4.41
CA ILE A 46 0.03 6.35 -3.38
C ILE A 46 -0.49 6.88 -2.04
N LEU A 47 -0.08 8.06 -1.63
CA LEU A 47 -0.50 8.67 -0.36
C LEU A 47 -1.99 9.05 -0.39
N SER A 48 -2.48 9.67 -1.47
CA SER A 48 -3.87 10.10 -1.56
C SER A 48 -4.85 8.94 -1.54
N THR A 49 -4.50 7.80 -2.12
CA THR A 49 -5.30 6.57 -2.11
C THR A 49 -5.04 5.71 -0.88
N ASN A 50 -3.90 5.89 -0.25
CA ASN A 50 -3.35 4.99 0.78
C ASN A 50 -3.36 3.52 0.33
N PHE A 51 -3.09 3.29 -0.96
CA PHE A 51 -2.93 1.93 -1.47
C PHE A 51 -1.65 1.32 -0.92
N TYR A 52 -1.78 0.11 -0.43
CA TYR A 52 -0.68 -0.65 0.14
C TYR A 52 -0.68 -2.08 -0.39
N GLY A 53 0.50 -2.65 -0.46
CA GLY A 53 0.71 -4.03 -0.83
C GLY A 53 0.98 -4.93 0.37
N PRO A 54 1.37 -6.19 0.14
CA PRO A 54 1.55 -7.18 1.19
C PRO A 54 2.70 -6.87 2.16
N MET A 55 3.70 -6.05 1.78
CA MET A 55 4.75 -5.60 2.70
C MET A 55 4.24 -4.70 3.84
N ALA A 56 3.02 -4.15 3.73
CA ALA A 56 2.38 -3.43 4.82
C ALA A 56 2.19 -4.28 6.09
N TYR A 57 2.25 -5.59 5.98
CA TYR A 57 2.24 -6.50 7.12
C TYR A 57 3.44 -6.27 8.07
N ARG A 58 4.61 -5.94 7.53
CA ARG A 58 5.82 -5.65 8.30
C ARG A 58 6.09 -4.15 8.46
N TYR A 59 5.87 -3.38 7.41
CA TYR A 59 6.27 -1.97 7.33
C TYR A 59 5.11 -0.99 7.49
N MET A 60 3.89 -1.50 7.68
CA MET A 60 2.66 -0.72 7.81
C MET A 60 2.26 -0.01 6.49
N THR A 61 1.17 0.76 6.53
CA THR A 61 0.62 1.41 5.34
C THR A 61 1.38 2.69 4.97
N PRO A 62 1.21 3.24 3.75
CA PRO A 62 1.81 4.53 3.38
C PRO A 62 1.48 5.66 4.35
N SER A 63 0.24 5.70 4.87
CA SER A 63 -0.17 6.72 5.85
C SER A 63 0.55 6.57 7.19
N ASP A 64 0.97 5.36 7.57
CA ASP A 64 1.74 5.11 8.78
C ASP A 64 3.22 5.50 8.63
N GLN A 65 3.74 5.40 7.39
CA GLN A 65 5.10 5.80 7.04
C GLN A 65 5.23 7.31 6.76
N LEU A 66 4.10 8.04 6.66
CA LEU A 66 4.04 9.47 6.42
C LEU A 66 4.31 10.23 7.73
N LEU A 67 5.40 10.99 7.79
CA LEU A 67 5.82 11.79 8.95
C LEU A 67 5.22 13.19 8.92
N SER A 68 5.29 13.86 7.76
CA SER A 68 4.74 15.20 7.54
C SER A 68 4.24 15.34 6.11
N VAL A 69 3.27 16.20 5.90
CA VAL A 69 2.70 16.47 4.58
C VAL A 69 2.46 17.97 4.40
N ARG A 70 2.76 18.48 3.19
CA ARG A 70 2.29 19.79 2.74
C ARG A 70 1.16 19.60 1.75
N ILE A 71 0.10 20.34 1.93
CA ILE A 71 -1.12 20.22 1.13
C ILE A 71 -1.61 21.58 0.68
N VAL A 72 -2.39 21.58 -0.40
CA VAL A 72 -3.23 22.74 -0.80
C VAL A 72 -4.69 22.35 -0.59
N THR A 73 -5.41 23.17 0.19
CA THR A 73 -6.84 23.00 0.46
C THR A 73 -7.70 23.47 -0.72
N GLY A 74 -9.02 23.19 -0.70
CA GLY A 74 -9.97 23.73 -1.67
C GLY A 74 -10.14 25.26 -1.64
N ARG A 75 -9.54 25.92 -0.66
CA ARG A 75 -9.43 27.40 -0.60
C ARG A 75 -8.15 27.94 -1.27
N GLY A 76 -7.26 27.07 -1.75
CA GLY A 76 -5.95 27.46 -2.26
C GLY A 76 -4.91 27.72 -1.16
N GLU A 77 -5.21 27.40 0.09
CA GLU A 77 -4.29 27.62 1.21
C GLU A 77 -3.25 26.51 1.28
N LEU A 78 -1.96 26.89 1.35
CA LEU A 78 -0.87 25.97 1.54
C LEU A 78 -0.68 25.72 3.06
N MET A 79 -0.82 24.47 3.48
CA MET A 79 -0.72 24.07 4.88
C MET A 79 0.28 22.94 5.06
N ARG A 80 0.88 22.82 6.25
CA ARG A 80 1.75 21.72 6.63
C ARG A 80 1.21 21.05 7.90
N PHE A 81 1.21 19.71 7.91
CA PHE A 81 0.80 18.92 9.06
C PHE A 81 1.83 17.84 9.38
N GLY A 82 2.07 17.63 10.68
CA GLY A 82 3.12 16.74 11.19
C GLY A 82 4.49 17.39 11.18
N ALA A 83 5.45 16.70 11.76
CA ALA A 83 6.86 17.07 11.78
C ALA A 83 7.71 15.97 11.12
N PRO A 84 8.88 16.30 10.53
CA PRO A 84 9.76 15.33 9.89
C PRO A 84 10.58 14.53 10.90
N VAL A 85 9.93 14.07 11.96
CA VAL A 85 10.54 13.33 13.07
C VAL A 85 9.76 12.05 13.34
N MET A 86 10.42 11.02 13.85
CA MET A 86 9.84 9.70 14.08
C MET A 86 8.71 9.70 15.12
N LYS A 87 8.71 10.67 16.04
CA LYS A 87 7.69 10.80 17.09
C LYS A 87 7.17 12.24 17.10
N ASP A 88 5.93 12.40 16.63
CA ASP A 88 5.17 13.64 16.70
C ASP A 88 3.84 13.35 17.41
N VAL A 89 3.67 13.95 18.60
CA VAL A 89 2.48 13.78 19.45
C VAL A 89 1.68 15.08 19.58
N ALA A 90 2.07 16.13 18.86
CA ALA A 90 1.42 17.43 18.95
C ALA A 90 0.23 17.53 17.97
N GLY A 91 -0.94 17.86 18.50
CA GLY A 91 -2.14 18.18 17.73
C GLY A 91 -2.87 16.97 17.12
N TYR A 92 -3.82 17.27 16.26
CA TYR A 92 -4.59 16.25 15.53
C TYR A 92 -3.77 15.65 14.40
N ASN A 93 -3.95 14.34 14.15
CA ASN A 93 -3.24 13.61 13.12
C ASN A 93 -3.86 13.86 11.71
N ILE A 94 -3.84 15.13 11.27
CA ILE A 94 -4.41 15.57 9.98
C ILE A 94 -3.73 14.86 8.80
N LYS A 95 -2.44 14.55 8.90
CA LYS A 95 -1.71 13.82 7.83
C LYS A 95 -2.36 12.46 7.52
N ARG A 96 -2.88 11.74 8.54
CA ARG A 96 -3.62 10.50 8.34
C ARG A 96 -5.02 10.71 7.77
N LEU A 97 -5.63 11.86 8.03
CA LEU A 97 -6.91 12.22 7.45
C LEU A 97 -6.79 12.50 5.95
N VAL A 98 -5.70 13.16 5.54
CA VAL A 98 -5.42 13.48 4.13
C VAL A 98 -4.97 12.24 3.36
N ALA A 99 -4.12 11.40 3.96
CA ALA A 99 -3.75 10.12 3.37
C ALA A 99 -4.96 9.18 3.29
N GLY A 100 -5.27 8.69 2.09
CA GLY A 100 -6.46 7.89 1.83
C GLY A 100 -7.74 8.67 1.58
N SER A 101 -7.66 10.01 1.50
CA SER A 101 -8.83 10.86 1.18
C SER A 101 -9.17 10.90 -0.31
N TRP A 102 -8.41 10.26 -1.17
CA TRP A 102 -8.61 10.23 -2.63
C TRP A 102 -8.63 11.63 -3.28
N GLY A 103 -7.89 12.57 -2.71
CA GLY A 103 -7.85 13.94 -3.17
C GLY A 103 -9.13 14.74 -2.91
N THR A 104 -10.04 14.24 -2.06
CA THR A 104 -11.29 14.93 -1.76
C THR A 104 -11.13 16.03 -0.71
N LEU A 105 -10.10 15.95 0.15
CA LEU A 105 -9.84 16.92 1.19
C LEU A 105 -8.78 17.95 0.80
N ALA A 106 -7.74 17.52 0.08
CA ALA A 106 -6.62 18.38 -0.27
C ALA A 106 -5.82 17.79 -1.43
N VAL A 107 -5.02 18.62 -2.09
CA VAL A 107 -3.96 18.21 -3.00
C VAL A 107 -2.66 18.08 -2.21
N ILE A 108 -2.06 16.90 -2.22
CA ILE A 108 -0.74 16.67 -1.61
C ILE A 108 0.31 17.23 -2.55
N VAL A 109 1.19 18.08 -2.06
CA VAL A 109 2.28 18.70 -2.85
C VAL A 109 3.67 18.22 -2.44
N GLU A 110 3.86 17.88 -1.16
CA GLU A 110 5.13 17.42 -0.61
C GLU A 110 4.88 16.45 0.54
N ALA A 111 5.71 15.45 0.68
CA ALA A 111 5.66 14.48 1.76
C ALA A 111 7.03 14.28 2.41
N TYR A 112 7.03 14.05 3.73
CA TYR A 112 8.15 13.52 4.48
C TYR A 112 7.81 12.09 4.87
N MET A 113 8.61 11.15 4.43
CA MET A 113 8.34 9.73 4.61
C MET A 113 9.52 9.02 5.27
N ARG A 114 9.19 7.99 6.02
CA ARG A 114 10.20 7.07 6.55
C ARG A 114 10.84 6.28 5.41
N ILE A 115 12.17 6.17 5.44
CA ILE A 115 12.91 5.25 4.58
C ILE A 115 13.57 4.15 5.40
N TYR A 116 14.05 3.14 4.72
CA TYR A 116 14.65 1.94 5.32
C TYR A 116 15.95 1.61 4.60
N ALA A 117 16.90 1.00 5.30
CA ALA A 117 18.06 0.40 4.66
C ALA A 117 17.62 -0.73 3.70
N LEU A 118 18.41 -0.96 2.66
CA LEU A 118 18.23 -2.16 1.86
C LEU A 118 18.55 -3.39 2.71
N PRO A 119 17.78 -4.47 2.58
CA PRO A 119 18.10 -5.73 3.26
C PRO A 119 19.35 -6.38 2.63
N ASP A 120 20.14 -7.10 3.42
CA ASP A 120 21.31 -7.82 2.94
C ASP A 120 20.93 -8.95 1.98
N SER A 121 19.75 -9.54 2.18
CA SER A 121 19.23 -10.62 1.36
C SER A 121 17.72 -10.51 1.22
N VAL A 122 17.24 -10.87 0.02
CA VAL A 122 15.82 -10.98 -0.32
C VAL A 122 15.58 -12.32 -1.00
N ALA A 123 14.51 -12.99 -0.62
CA ALA A 123 14.04 -14.18 -1.30
C ALA A 123 12.50 -14.20 -1.37
N VAL A 124 11.98 -14.80 -2.44
CA VAL A 124 10.55 -15.05 -2.63
C VAL A 124 10.37 -16.56 -2.87
N SER A 125 9.48 -17.18 -2.09
CA SER A 125 9.06 -18.57 -2.29
C SER A 125 7.69 -18.59 -2.92
N ALA A 126 7.55 -19.20 -4.11
CA ALA A 126 6.28 -19.50 -4.76
C ALA A 126 5.86 -20.93 -4.40
N THR A 127 4.73 -21.08 -3.73
CA THR A 127 4.27 -22.37 -3.19
C THR A 127 2.75 -22.50 -3.29
N TYR A 128 2.23 -23.65 -2.96
CA TYR A 128 0.80 -23.85 -2.85
C TYR A 128 0.22 -23.10 -1.64
N ARG A 129 -1.05 -22.80 -1.72
CA ARG A 129 -1.81 -22.19 -0.63
C ARG A 129 -1.67 -22.99 0.66
N ARG A 130 -1.54 -22.26 1.78
CA ARG A 130 -1.37 -22.81 3.13
C ARG A 130 -2.34 -22.19 4.11
N PRO A 131 -2.66 -22.90 5.21
CA PRO A 131 -3.40 -22.31 6.32
C PRO A 131 -2.72 -21.04 6.86
N LEU A 132 -3.51 -20.01 7.17
CA LEU A 132 -3.02 -18.72 7.65
C LEU A 132 -2.07 -18.84 8.87
N ALA A 133 -2.34 -19.80 9.77
CA ALA A 133 -1.50 -20.06 10.94
C ALA A 133 -0.08 -20.51 10.55
N GLU A 134 0.06 -21.30 9.50
CA GLU A 134 1.36 -21.74 8.98
C GLU A 134 2.11 -20.57 8.34
N VAL A 135 1.42 -19.76 7.51
CA VAL A 135 1.99 -18.56 6.89
C VAL A 135 2.53 -17.61 7.97
N ARG A 136 1.75 -17.38 9.03
CA ARG A 136 2.19 -16.52 10.16
C ARG A 136 3.41 -17.07 10.89
N ARG A 137 3.50 -18.40 11.05
CA ARG A 137 4.65 -19.04 11.71
C ARG A 137 5.96 -18.86 10.95
N LEU A 138 5.90 -18.80 9.63
CA LEU A 138 7.07 -18.52 8.77
C LEU A 138 7.57 -17.09 8.88
N ARG A 139 6.78 -16.16 9.44
CA ARG A 139 7.12 -14.73 9.61
C ARG A 139 7.61 -14.08 8.31
N PRO A 140 6.90 -14.18 7.19
CA PRO A 140 7.30 -13.50 5.97
C PRO A 140 7.22 -11.99 6.14
N THR A 141 7.97 -11.26 5.32
CA THR A 141 7.85 -9.79 5.21
C THR A 141 6.52 -9.39 4.58
N GLY A 142 6.05 -10.20 3.65
CA GLY A 142 4.74 -10.08 3.01
C GLY A 142 4.30 -11.41 2.43
N ALA A 143 3.00 -11.55 2.21
CA ALA A 143 2.40 -12.71 1.57
C ALA A 143 1.32 -12.26 0.57
N VAL A 144 1.39 -12.76 -0.65
CA VAL A 144 0.40 -12.51 -1.70
C VAL A 144 0.01 -13.83 -2.36
N GLU A 145 -1.27 -14.01 -2.57
CA GLU A 145 -1.82 -15.12 -3.34
C GLU A 145 -2.37 -14.58 -4.66
N SER A 146 -1.96 -15.18 -5.75
CA SER A 146 -2.39 -14.85 -7.10
C SER A 146 -2.54 -16.12 -7.91
N ASP A 147 -3.71 -16.31 -8.53
CA ASP A 147 -4.03 -17.49 -9.37
C ASP A 147 -3.71 -18.84 -8.71
N GLY A 148 -3.99 -18.94 -7.41
CA GLY A 148 -3.78 -20.19 -6.63
C GLY A 148 -2.35 -20.41 -6.15
N VAL A 149 -1.41 -19.55 -6.51
CA VAL A 149 -0.02 -19.59 -6.05
C VAL A 149 0.16 -18.60 -4.90
N LEU A 150 0.73 -19.07 -3.80
CA LEU A 150 1.11 -18.25 -2.65
C LEU A 150 2.58 -17.87 -2.75
N TYR A 151 2.83 -16.57 -2.82
CA TYR A 151 4.17 -15.99 -2.79
C TYR A 151 4.46 -15.43 -1.40
N LEU A 152 5.58 -15.87 -0.82
CA LEU A 152 6.07 -15.45 0.49
C LEU A 152 7.40 -14.72 0.32
N ARG A 153 7.44 -13.44 0.69
CA ARG A 153 8.67 -12.64 0.68
C ARG A 153 9.36 -12.72 2.02
N PHE A 154 10.65 -12.97 1.98
CA PHE A 154 11.55 -12.93 3.14
C PHE A 154 12.69 -11.96 2.86
N GLU A 155 13.06 -11.16 3.86
CA GLU A 155 14.19 -10.24 3.75
C GLU A 155 14.84 -9.99 5.12
N GLY A 156 16.10 -9.61 5.10
CA GLY A 156 16.93 -9.36 6.26
C GLY A 156 18.34 -9.91 6.11
N VAL A 157 18.93 -10.39 7.20
CA VAL A 157 20.26 -11.03 7.18
C VAL A 157 20.19 -12.36 6.42
N LYS A 158 21.19 -12.65 5.62
CA LYS A 158 21.23 -13.80 4.70
C LYS A 158 20.90 -15.14 5.40
N SER A 159 21.53 -15.43 6.52
CA SER A 159 21.32 -16.69 7.26
C SER A 159 19.88 -16.85 7.76
N GLU A 160 19.23 -15.75 8.16
CA GLU A 160 17.84 -15.76 8.59
C GLU A 160 16.88 -15.99 7.41
N VAL A 161 17.15 -15.37 6.26
CA VAL A 161 16.36 -15.57 5.04
C VAL A 161 16.47 -17.02 4.58
N GLU A 162 17.69 -17.61 4.52
CA GLU A 162 17.91 -19.01 4.16
C GLU A 162 17.18 -19.99 5.09
N HIS A 163 17.22 -19.74 6.41
CA HIS A 163 16.49 -20.54 7.38
C HIS A 163 14.97 -20.51 7.15
N ARG A 164 14.41 -19.32 6.93
CA ARG A 164 12.96 -19.16 6.69
C ARG A 164 12.52 -19.77 5.36
N ILE A 165 13.32 -19.64 4.32
CA ILE A 165 13.07 -20.29 3.01
C ILE A 165 13.08 -21.82 3.17
N SER A 166 14.05 -22.38 3.89
CA SER A 166 14.10 -23.82 4.19
C SER A 166 12.84 -24.27 4.93
N ALA A 167 12.39 -23.51 5.93
CA ALA A 167 11.15 -23.78 6.68
C ALA A 167 9.89 -23.63 5.82
N ALA A 168 9.91 -22.76 4.78
CA ALA A 168 8.81 -22.65 3.83
C ALA A 168 8.65 -23.91 2.95
N GLY A 169 9.68 -24.74 2.87
CA GLY A 169 9.62 -26.05 2.24
C GLY A 169 9.64 -25.99 0.71
N ARG A 170 9.00 -26.99 0.06
CA ARG A 170 9.05 -27.14 -1.39
C ARG A 170 8.27 -26.05 -2.12
N GLY A 171 8.89 -25.47 -3.14
CA GLY A 171 8.36 -24.43 -4.01
C GLY A 171 9.46 -23.92 -4.93
N GLU A 172 9.10 -23.05 -5.85
CA GLU A 172 10.06 -22.30 -6.64
C GLU A 172 10.59 -21.15 -5.80
N ILE A 173 11.89 -20.93 -5.81
CA ILE A 173 12.55 -19.93 -4.95
C ILE A 173 13.35 -18.99 -5.82
N TYR A 174 13.10 -17.70 -5.65
CA TYR A 174 13.79 -16.60 -6.31
C TYR A 174 14.66 -15.87 -5.28
N TYR A 175 15.86 -15.41 -5.69
CA TYR A 175 16.79 -14.69 -4.81
C TYR A 175 17.23 -13.36 -5.41
N GLY A 176 17.57 -12.39 -4.56
CA GLY A 176 18.16 -11.11 -4.96
C GLY A 176 17.29 -10.35 -5.96
N ALA A 177 17.87 -9.96 -7.10
CA ALA A 177 17.21 -9.19 -8.14
C ALA A 177 16.00 -9.92 -8.74
N GLU A 178 16.12 -11.23 -8.96
CA GLU A 178 15.03 -12.06 -9.47
C GLU A 178 13.84 -12.12 -8.49
N ALA A 179 14.10 -12.18 -7.18
CA ALA A 179 13.08 -12.09 -6.16
C ALA A 179 12.38 -10.73 -6.13
N GLU A 180 13.12 -9.65 -6.33
CA GLU A 180 12.55 -8.28 -6.41
C GLU A 180 11.65 -8.14 -7.65
N GLU A 181 12.07 -8.65 -8.79
CA GLU A 181 11.30 -8.61 -10.03
C GLU A 181 10.03 -9.45 -9.93
N LYS A 182 10.15 -10.70 -9.45
CA LYS A 182 8.99 -11.58 -9.23
C LYS A 182 8.00 -10.97 -8.24
N TRP A 183 8.49 -10.38 -7.16
CA TRP A 183 7.61 -9.69 -6.20
C TRP A 183 6.89 -8.50 -6.82
N ALA A 184 7.59 -7.66 -7.58
CA ALA A 184 7.01 -6.52 -8.27
C ALA A 184 5.97 -6.92 -9.33
N GLU A 185 6.20 -8.04 -10.04
CA GLU A 185 5.25 -8.61 -10.99
C GLU A 185 3.93 -9.00 -10.30
N VAL A 186 4.02 -9.79 -9.22
CA VAL A 186 2.80 -10.34 -8.58
C VAL A 186 2.06 -9.31 -7.73
N THR A 187 2.74 -8.29 -7.19
CA THR A 187 2.11 -7.24 -6.39
C THR A 187 1.62 -6.05 -7.21
N GLY A 188 2.23 -5.80 -8.37
CA GLY A 188 1.88 -4.67 -9.27
C GLY A 188 0.45 -4.75 -9.77
N ALA A 189 -0.02 -5.95 -10.08
CA ALA A 189 -1.41 -6.23 -10.47
C ALA A 189 -1.91 -5.40 -11.67
N GLU A 190 -1.02 -4.94 -12.54
CA GLU A 190 -1.36 -4.11 -13.70
C GLU A 190 -2.41 -4.79 -14.59
N ASP A 191 -2.25 -6.09 -14.83
CA ASP A 191 -3.18 -6.89 -15.63
C ASP A 191 -4.59 -6.95 -15.03
N LEU A 192 -4.70 -6.99 -13.70
CA LEU A 192 -5.98 -6.94 -13.00
C LEU A 192 -6.68 -5.59 -13.20
N PHE A 193 -5.94 -4.50 -13.06
CA PHE A 193 -6.49 -3.15 -13.20
C PHE A 193 -6.75 -2.77 -14.67
N ASP A 194 -6.09 -3.40 -15.63
CA ASP A 194 -6.32 -3.16 -17.07
C ASP A 194 -7.58 -3.87 -17.58
N ARG A 195 -8.07 -4.92 -16.91
CA ARG A 195 -9.23 -5.75 -17.36
C ARG A 195 -10.62 -5.14 -17.18
N GLY A 196 -10.77 -4.00 -16.53
CA GLY A 196 -12.08 -3.36 -16.37
C GLY A 196 -12.48 -3.12 -14.92
N GLU A 197 -13.54 -3.78 -14.45
CA GLU A 197 -14.06 -3.57 -13.10
C GLU A 197 -13.14 -4.20 -12.04
N VAL A 198 -12.73 -3.39 -11.06
CA VAL A 198 -11.87 -3.82 -9.95
C VAL A 198 -12.53 -3.49 -8.62
N VAL A 199 -12.62 -4.48 -7.78
CA VAL A 199 -13.18 -4.36 -6.42
C VAL A 199 -12.11 -4.71 -5.39
N LYS A 200 -12.05 -3.91 -4.32
CA LYS A 200 -11.27 -4.20 -3.11
C LYS A 200 -12.20 -4.78 -2.05
N VAL A 201 -11.93 -5.99 -1.61
CA VAL A 201 -12.60 -6.64 -0.48
C VAL A 201 -11.70 -6.52 0.75
N VAL A 202 -12.30 -6.20 1.90
CA VAL A 202 -11.59 -6.08 3.18
C VAL A 202 -12.35 -6.88 4.25
N SER A 203 -11.63 -7.72 4.97
CA SER A 203 -12.17 -8.48 6.09
C SER A 203 -11.07 -8.85 7.09
N PRO A 204 -11.39 -9.31 8.29
CA PRO A 204 -10.36 -9.91 9.15
C PRO A 204 -9.63 -11.04 8.39
N PRO A 205 -8.30 -11.18 8.53
CA PRO A 205 -7.52 -12.18 7.79
C PRO A 205 -8.07 -13.61 7.85
N ALA A 206 -8.62 -14.01 9.01
CA ALA A 206 -9.20 -15.34 9.21
C ALA A 206 -10.55 -15.55 8.50
N SER A 207 -11.22 -14.46 8.13
CA SER A 207 -12.55 -14.45 7.49
C SER A 207 -12.51 -13.90 6.07
N LEU A 208 -11.31 -13.74 5.49
CA LEU A 208 -11.18 -13.27 4.11
C LEU A 208 -11.82 -14.29 3.16
N PRO A 209 -12.87 -13.91 2.42
CA PRO A 209 -13.62 -14.84 1.59
C PRO A 209 -12.77 -15.43 0.47
N GLU A 210 -13.22 -16.57 -0.06
CA GLU A 210 -12.62 -17.14 -1.26
C GLU A 210 -12.96 -16.29 -2.49
N PRO A 211 -12.02 -16.14 -3.43
CA PRO A 211 -12.32 -15.52 -4.71
C PRO A 211 -13.34 -16.38 -5.49
N PRO A 212 -14.26 -15.77 -6.25
CA PRO A 212 -15.15 -16.51 -7.12
C PRO A 212 -14.36 -17.34 -8.16
N PRO A 213 -14.86 -18.53 -8.56
CA PRO A 213 -14.19 -19.36 -9.56
C PRO A 213 -13.99 -18.62 -10.89
N GLY A 214 -12.80 -18.74 -11.47
CA GLY A 214 -12.46 -18.15 -12.78
C GLY A 214 -12.25 -16.63 -12.77
N VAL A 215 -12.33 -16.00 -11.62
CA VAL A 215 -12.09 -14.56 -11.48
C VAL A 215 -10.61 -14.30 -11.21
N ARG A 216 -10.02 -13.35 -11.95
CA ARG A 216 -8.64 -12.87 -11.68
C ARG A 216 -8.61 -12.09 -10.37
N TYR A 217 -7.68 -12.44 -9.48
CA TYR A 217 -7.54 -11.79 -8.18
C TYR A 217 -6.09 -11.71 -7.71
N ILE A 218 -5.84 -10.81 -6.78
CA ILE A 218 -4.70 -10.84 -5.87
C ILE A 218 -5.21 -10.73 -4.43
N ARG A 219 -4.63 -11.51 -3.53
CA ARG A 219 -5.08 -11.64 -2.15
C ARG A 219 -3.91 -11.49 -1.19
N TYR A 220 -4.08 -10.68 -0.16
CA TYR A 220 -3.10 -10.48 0.92
C TYR A 220 -3.59 -11.18 2.19
N PRO A 221 -3.30 -12.47 2.36
CA PRO A 221 -3.93 -13.27 3.41
C PRO A 221 -3.59 -12.80 4.82
N LEU A 222 -2.40 -12.20 5.03
CA LEU A 222 -1.98 -11.66 6.33
C LEU A 222 -2.67 -10.35 6.69
N LEU A 223 -3.17 -9.61 5.71
CA LEU A 223 -3.79 -8.29 5.87
C LEU A 223 -5.32 -8.32 5.75
N GLY A 224 -5.90 -9.43 5.29
CA GLY A 224 -7.33 -9.51 5.07
C GLY A 224 -7.82 -8.63 3.91
N VAL A 225 -7.02 -8.54 2.83
CA VAL A 225 -7.33 -7.74 1.65
C VAL A 225 -7.32 -8.62 0.41
N MET A 226 -8.26 -8.38 -0.49
CA MET A 226 -8.29 -8.98 -1.81
C MET A 226 -8.72 -7.94 -2.83
N TYR A 227 -8.04 -7.90 -3.98
CA TYR A 227 -8.47 -7.18 -5.16
C TYR A 227 -8.91 -8.21 -6.20
N LEU A 228 -10.03 -8.01 -6.83
CA LEU A 228 -10.55 -8.92 -7.85
C LEU A 228 -11.22 -8.18 -9.01
N ALA A 229 -11.25 -8.81 -10.18
CA ALA A 229 -11.97 -8.33 -11.34
C ALA A 229 -13.43 -8.79 -11.27
N GLY A 230 -14.39 -7.84 -11.32
CA GLY A 230 -15.83 -8.15 -11.32
C GLY A 230 -16.48 -8.10 -9.92
N GLU A 231 -17.56 -8.84 -9.74
CA GLU A 231 -18.41 -8.77 -8.55
C GLU A 231 -17.74 -9.38 -7.30
N PRO A 232 -17.87 -8.72 -6.14
CA PRO A 232 -17.35 -9.26 -4.88
C PRO A 232 -18.15 -10.46 -4.39
N PRO A 233 -17.56 -11.35 -3.58
CA PRO A 233 -18.29 -12.42 -2.90
C PRO A 233 -19.43 -11.86 -2.04
N GLY A 234 -20.57 -12.56 -2.03
CA GLY A 234 -21.76 -12.12 -1.30
C GLY A 234 -21.49 -11.86 0.19
N GLY A 235 -22.03 -10.77 0.72
CA GLY A 235 -21.87 -10.38 2.13
C GLY A 235 -20.50 -9.80 2.51
N ALA A 236 -19.56 -9.69 1.56
CA ALA A 236 -18.24 -9.10 1.83
C ALA A 236 -18.29 -7.57 1.82
N LYS A 237 -17.57 -6.93 2.76
CA LYS A 237 -17.33 -5.48 2.69
C LYS A 237 -16.42 -5.18 1.52
N ALA A 238 -16.95 -4.47 0.52
CA ALA A 238 -16.28 -4.27 -0.75
C ALA A 238 -16.33 -2.80 -1.20
N TYR A 239 -15.28 -2.39 -1.93
CA TYR A 239 -15.14 -1.05 -2.46
C TYR A 239 -14.82 -1.12 -3.95
N TRP A 240 -15.66 -0.54 -4.80
CA TRP A 240 -15.42 -0.44 -6.22
C TRP A 240 -14.34 0.59 -6.52
N LEU A 241 -13.26 0.16 -7.11
CA LEU A 241 -12.13 1.01 -7.46
C LEU A 241 -12.20 1.46 -8.93
N LYS A 242 -12.74 0.60 -9.80
CA LYS A 242 -12.87 0.85 -11.24
C LYS A 242 -14.09 0.08 -11.80
N PRO A 243 -15.09 0.71 -12.48
CA PRO A 243 -15.28 2.15 -12.40
C PRO A 243 -15.52 2.57 -10.97
N GLN A 244 -15.13 3.79 -10.64
CA GLN A 244 -15.38 4.27 -9.30
C GLN A 244 -16.87 4.51 -9.12
N ARG A 245 -17.52 3.65 -8.33
CA ARG A 245 -18.90 3.84 -7.89
C ARG A 245 -18.88 4.64 -6.58
N ARG A 246 -19.97 5.33 -6.27
CA ARG A 246 -20.13 6.00 -4.98
C ARG A 246 -20.06 4.95 -3.87
N TRP A 247 -19.16 5.15 -2.93
CA TRP A 247 -19.03 4.25 -1.80
C TRP A 247 -20.10 4.53 -0.76
N GLU A 248 -20.71 3.48 -0.26
CA GLU A 248 -21.42 3.54 1.00
C GLU A 248 -20.39 3.66 2.12
N VAL A 249 -20.34 4.82 2.77
CA VAL A 249 -19.38 5.08 3.85
C VAL A 249 -20.13 5.23 5.17
N GLU A 250 -19.62 4.58 6.19
CA GLU A 250 -20.06 4.82 7.55
C GLU A 250 -19.74 6.26 7.94
N ASN A 251 -20.65 6.91 8.68
CA ASN A 251 -20.50 8.30 9.11
C ASN A 251 -20.40 9.34 7.97
N ALA A 252 -21.16 9.17 6.89
CA ALA A 252 -21.19 10.09 5.75
C ALA A 252 -21.38 11.57 6.15
N ASP A 253 -22.23 11.86 7.15
CA ASP A 253 -22.43 13.20 7.66
C ASP A 253 -21.18 13.82 8.28
N LEU A 254 -20.40 13.04 9.02
CA LEU A 254 -19.12 13.48 9.59
C LEU A 254 -18.12 13.75 8.48
N MET A 255 -18.03 12.85 7.49
CA MET A 255 -17.15 13.05 6.34
C MET A 255 -17.51 14.30 5.54
N ALA A 256 -18.80 14.55 5.33
CA ALA A 256 -19.28 15.77 4.67
C ALA A 256 -18.96 17.05 5.48
N LYS A 257 -19.01 17.00 6.81
CA LYS A 257 -18.58 18.11 7.67
C LYS A 257 -17.10 18.38 7.53
N ILE A 258 -16.27 17.35 7.57
CA ILE A 258 -14.81 17.46 7.38
C ILE A 258 -14.49 18.00 5.99
N LYS A 259 -15.14 17.47 4.94
CA LYS A 259 -15.00 17.95 3.57
C LYS A 259 -15.23 19.46 3.46
N ARG A 260 -16.31 19.97 4.08
CA ARG A 260 -16.63 21.42 4.08
C ARG A 260 -15.58 22.29 4.76
N VAL A 261 -14.83 21.77 5.72
CA VAL A 261 -13.74 22.50 6.37
C VAL A 261 -12.57 22.68 5.41
N PHE A 262 -12.17 21.62 4.70
CA PHE A 262 -11.02 21.62 3.78
C PHE A 262 -11.36 22.17 2.40
N ASP A 263 -12.57 21.95 1.92
CA ASP A 263 -13.04 22.28 0.59
C ASP A 263 -14.49 22.82 0.62
N PRO A 264 -14.71 24.03 1.13
CA PRO A 264 -16.03 24.62 1.24
C PRO A 264 -16.70 24.88 -0.11
N ASN A 265 -15.91 25.02 -1.16
CA ASN A 265 -16.37 25.32 -2.53
C ASN A 265 -16.64 24.06 -3.36
N GLY A 266 -16.32 22.86 -2.83
CA GLY A 266 -16.54 21.58 -3.50
C GLY A 266 -15.71 21.38 -4.78
N VAL A 267 -14.53 22.02 -4.88
CA VAL A 267 -13.68 21.98 -6.07
C VAL A 267 -12.79 20.74 -6.15
N LEU A 268 -12.56 20.07 -5.03
CA LEU A 268 -11.66 18.91 -4.95
C LEU A 268 -12.42 17.61 -5.20
N SER A 269 -12.05 16.87 -6.24
CA SER A 269 -12.61 15.56 -6.62
C SER A 269 -14.15 15.48 -6.45
N PRO A 270 -14.93 16.34 -7.13
CA PRO A 270 -16.37 16.42 -6.95
C PRO A 270 -17.05 15.08 -7.28
N GLY A 271 -18.02 14.68 -6.44
CA GLY A 271 -18.78 13.44 -6.61
C GLY A 271 -18.05 12.16 -6.19
N ARG A 272 -16.82 12.23 -5.72
CA ARG A 272 -16.03 11.04 -5.35
C ARG A 272 -16.37 10.52 -3.95
N LEU A 273 -16.51 11.39 -2.97
CA LEU A 273 -16.99 11.09 -1.61
C LEU A 273 -18.09 12.08 -1.23
N PRO A 274 -18.95 11.74 -0.25
CA PRO A 274 -20.03 12.64 0.21
C PRO A 274 -19.52 13.96 0.76
#